data_889a19102d3938f20072b7a55887d051
#
_entry.id   889a19102d3938f20072b7a55887d051
#
_cell.length_a   1.000
_cell.length_b   1.000
_cell.length_c   1.000
_cell.angle_alpha   90.00
_cell.angle_beta   90.00
_cell.angle_gamma   90.00
#
_symmetry.space_group_name_H-M   'P 1'
#
loop_
_entity.id
_entity.type
_entity.pdbx_description
1 polymer ?
#
loop_
_entity_poly.entity_id
_entity_poly.type
_entity_poly.pdbx_seq_one_letter_code
_entity_poly.pdbx_strand_id
1 'polypeptide(L)' 'MARKKKSEAEYILCNMRTNFARISMKTGVPVEDLRILNPDIRFGIIGIPAGRKVRIR' A
#
# COMPACT_ATOMS: atom_id res chain seq x y z
N MET A 1 -17.36 19.98 -11.41
CA MET A 1 -16.94 19.58 -11.43
C MET A 1 -16.22 18.92 -11.20
N ALA A 2 -16.03 18.74 -10.95
CA ALA A 2 -15.38 18.09 -10.91
C ALA A 2 -15.10 17.12 -10.62
N ARG A 3 -14.87 16.73 -10.67
CA ARG A 3 -14.69 15.83 -10.54
C ARG A 3 -14.04 15.09 -10.10
N LYS A 4 -13.85 14.72 -9.75
CA LYS A 4 -13.24 14.11 -9.30
C LYS A 4 -12.83 13.01 -9.51
N LYS A 5 -12.35 12.70 -9.53
CA LYS A 5 -11.79 11.61 -9.73
C LYS A 5 -11.82 10.72 -8.69
N LYS A 6 -12.58 9.90 -8.54
CA LYS A 6 -12.71 9.09 -7.50
C LYS A 6 -11.87 7.91 -7.54
N SER A 7 -11.36 7.54 -8.57
CA SER A 7 -10.54 6.35 -8.66
C SER A 7 -9.07 6.68 -8.57
N GLU A 8 -8.79 7.82 -8.04
CA GLU A 8 -7.44 8.28 -7.91
C GLU A 8 -6.66 7.42 -6.93
N ALA A 9 -5.50 6.96 -7.32
CA ALA A 9 -4.69 6.11 -6.48
C ALA A 9 -4.06 6.89 -5.34
N GLU A 10 -3.94 6.24 -4.19
CA GLU A 10 -3.25 6.83 -3.05
C GLU A 10 -2.10 5.92 -2.65
N TYR A 11 -1.01 6.53 -2.25
CA TYR A 11 0.20 5.81 -1.90
C TYR A 11 0.72 6.27 -0.56
N ILE A 12 1.41 5.38 0.14
CA ILE A 12 2.18 5.76 1.31
C ILE A 12 3.63 5.44 1.03
N LEU A 13 4.51 6.20 1.67
CA LEU A 13 5.93 5.98 1.54
C LEU A 13 6.41 5.26 2.80
N CYS A 14 7.10 4.15 2.61
CA CYS A 14 7.64 3.40 3.73
C CYS A 14 8.99 3.99 4.12
N ASN A 15 9.04 4.62 5.30
CA ASN A 15 10.30 5.19 5.73
C ASN A 15 11.19 4.19 6.43
N MET A 16 10.69 3.01 6.69
CA MET A 16 11.51 1.95 7.26
C MET A 16 10.95 0.64 6.73
N ARG A 17 11.71 -0.41 6.89
CA ARG A 17 11.27 -1.72 6.43
C ARG A 17 9.96 -2.10 7.11
N THR A 18 9.02 -2.60 6.33
CA THR A 18 7.70 -2.92 6.83
C THR A 18 7.11 -4.11 6.06
N ASN A 19 5.85 -4.40 6.30
CA ASN A 19 5.14 -5.43 5.56
C ASN A 19 3.68 -5.05 5.46
N PHE A 20 2.91 -5.83 4.69
CA PHE A 20 1.51 -5.50 4.47
C PHE A 20 0.70 -5.54 5.76
N ALA A 21 1.06 -6.43 6.69
CA ALA A 21 0.33 -6.50 7.94
C ALA A 21 0.44 -5.19 8.72
N ARG A 22 1.64 -4.63 8.76
CA ARG A 22 1.84 -3.36 9.45
C ARG A 22 1.15 -2.21 8.74
N ILE A 23 1.20 -2.22 7.41
CA ILE A 23 0.53 -1.18 6.63
C ILE A 23 -0.97 -1.29 6.83
N SER A 24 -1.49 -2.51 6.85
CA SER A 24 -2.91 -2.72 7.07
C SER A 24 -3.35 -2.16 8.42
N MET A 25 -2.57 -2.37 9.45
CA MET A 25 -2.89 -1.85 10.78
C MET A 25 -2.85 -0.32 10.81
N LYS A 26 -1.93 0.24 10.04
CA LYS A 26 -1.76 1.67 10.04
C LYS A 26 -2.83 2.39 9.21
N THR A 27 -3.23 1.79 8.11
CA THR A 27 -4.12 2.46 7.15
C THR A 27 -5.55 1.98 7.21
N GLY A 28 -5.78 0.80 7.79
CA GLY A 28 -7.10 0.21 7.80
C GLY A 28 -7.42 -0.56 6.53
N VAL A 29 -6.48 -0.64 5.59
CA VAL A 29 -6.70 -1.35 4.34
C VAL A 29 -6.37 -2.82 4.55
N PRO A 30 -7.29 -3.73 4.23
CA PRO A 30 -7.02 -5.17 4.43
C PRO A 30 -5.80 -5.63 3.64
N VAL A 31 -5.09 -6.61 4.21
CA VAL A 31 -3.90 -7.15 3.55
C VAL A 31 -4.22 -7.67 2.16
N GLU A 32 -5.38 -8.30 2.00
CA GLU A 32 -5.79 -8.81 0.69
C GLU A 32 -5.86 -7.71 -0.35
N ASP A 33 -6.40 -6.56 0.05
CA ASP A 33 -6.51 -5.44 -0.86
C ASP A 33 -5.15 -4.89 -1.20
N LEU A 34 -4.26 -4.84 -0.23
CA LEU A 34 -2.91 -4.36 -0.47
C LEU A 34 -2.18 -5.25 -1.47
N ARG A 35 -2.41 -6.55 -1.40
CA ARG A 35 -1.78 -7.46 -2.34
C ARG A 35 -2.30 -7.25 -3.75
N ILE A 36 -3.60 -7.00 -3.87
CA ILE A 36 -4.21 -6.78 -5.18
C ILE A 36 -3.73 -5.45 -5.77
N LEU A 37 -3.64 -4.43 -4.93
CA LEU A 37 -3.22 -3.11 -5.39
C LEU A 37 -1.73 -3.05 -5.72
N ASN A 38 -0.94 -3.97 -5.17
CA ASN A 38 0.51 -3.97 -5.36
C ASN A 38 0.99 -5.32 -5.85
N PRO A 39 0.58 -5.73 -7.05
CA PRO A 39 0.95 -7.06 -7.54
C PRO A 39 2.44 -7.19 -7.81
N ASP A 40 3.15 -6.07 -7.93
CA ASP A 40 4.58 -6.07 -8.14
C ASP A 40 5.36 -6.25 -6.85
N ILE A 41 4.71 -6.14 -5.69
CA ILE A 41 5.37 -6.33 -4.41
C ILE A 41 5.12 -7.75 -3.96
N ARG A 42 6.05 -8.63 -4.30
CA ARG A 42 5.90 -10.04 -3.97
C ARG A 42 6.30 -10.37 -2.56
N PHE A 43 7.07 -9.49 -1.95
CA PHE A 43 7.60 -9.75 -0.63
C PHE A 43 6.90 -8.91 0.43
N GLY A 44 5.64 -8.54 0.16
CA GLY A 44 4.91 -7.73 1.10
C GLY A 44 4.70 -8.41 2.45
N ILE A 45 4.72 -9.74 2.47
CA ILE A 45 4.57 -10.50 3.70
C ILE A 45 5.91 -10.59 4.42
N ILE A 46 6.99 -10.73 3.66
CA ILE A 46 8.32 -10.90 4.25
C ILE A 46 8.92 -9.57 4.65
N GLY A 47 8.85 -8.61 3.76
CA GLY A 47 9.42 -7.31 4.05
C GLY A 47 9.42 -6.40 2.84
N ILE A 48 9.03 -5.17 3.07
CA ILE A 48 9.05 -4.12 2.06
C ILE A 48 10.16 -3.18 2.44
N PRO A 49 11.12 -2.93 1.56
CA PRO A 49 12.26 -2.08 1.91
C PRO A 49 11.86 -0.64 2.11
N ALA A 50 12.64 0.08 2.88
CA ALA A 50 12.43 1.50 3.08
C ALA A 50 12.55 2.23 1.74
N GLY A 51 11.79 3.29 1.59
CA GLY A 51 11.81 4.08 0.38
C GLY A 51 10.84 3.61 -0.69
N ARG A 52 10.15 2.50 -0.44
CA ARG A 52 9.21 1.97 -1.40
C ARG A 52 7.84 2.61 -1.20
N LYS A 53 7.19 2.99 -2.29
CA LYS A 53 5.82 3.46 -2.23
C LYS A 53 4.88 2.27 -2.33
N VAL A 54 3.84 2.29 -1.51
CA VAL A 54 2.85 1.22 -1.49
C VAL A 54 1.49 1.82 -1.75
N ARG A 55 0.80 1.27 -2.72
CA ARG A 55 -0.52 1.75 -3.08
C ARG A 55 -1.54 1.22 -2.09
N ILE A 56 -2.36 2.11 -1.55
CA ILE A 56 -3.36 1.73 -0.56
C ILE A 56 -4.79 1.97 -1.05
N ARG A 57 -4.92 2.42 -2.29
CA ARG A 57 -6.26 2.64 -2.80
C ARG A 57 -6.30 2.48 -4.31
#